data_2696dea99d4c47a83bb5c819470bd522
#
_entry.id   2696dea99d4c47a83bb5c819470bd522
#
_cell.length_a   1.000
_cell.length_b   1.000
_cell.length_c   1.000
_cell.angle_alpha   90.00
_cell.angle_beta   90.00
_cell.angle_gamma   90.00
#
_symmetry.space_group_name_H-M   'P 1'
#
loop_
_entity.id
_entity.type
_entity.pdbx_description
1 polymer ?
#
loop_
_entity_poly.entity_id
_entity_poly.type
_entity_poly.pdbx_seq_one_letter_code
_entity_poly.pdbx_strand_id
1 'polypeptide(L)'
;WLAGANIFVYDHEKFTPADILRKIGQYRITSLCAPPTIYRFLIREDLSKYDLSSLEYCTTAGEALNGAVYDTFKRLTGVRLMEGFGQTETTLTLATFPWMEPKPGSMGVPNPQYDIDLLTPDGRSAEDGEQGQIVIRTDRGKPLGLFKEYYLNDGMMHEVWHDGVYYTGDVAWRDEDGYFWFVGRADDVIKSSGYRIGPFEVESALMTHPAVVECAITGVPDEIRGQVVKATIILGDKYRPRAGEELIRELQDHVKQITAPYKYPRIIEFVDELPKTISGKIRRKAIRADDEN
;
A
#
# COMPACT_ATOMS: atom_id res chain seq x y z
N TRP A 1 -8.82 5.20 -23.85
CA TRP A 1 -9.48 5.32 -25.16
C TRP A 1 -10.85 6.00 -25.07
N LEU A 2 -11.66 5.66 -24.06
CA LEU A 2 -12.97 6.32 -23.89
C LEU A 2 -12.85 7.84 -23.69
N ALA A 3 -11.79 8.29 -23.06
CA ALA A 3 -11.48 9.72 -22.86
C ALA A 3 -10.74 10.37 -24.02
N GLY A 4 -10.45 9.63 -25.12
CA GLY A 4 -9.71 10.13 -26.26
C GLY A 4 -8.19 10.27 -26.02
N ALA A 5 -7.65 9.71 -24.95
CA ALA A 5 -6.22 9.77 -24.65
C ALA A 5 -5.39 8.91 -25.60
N ASN A 6 -4.20 9.39 -25.95
CA ASN A 6 -3.18 8.60 -26.63
C ASN A 6 -2.50 7.68 -25.60
N ILE A 7 -2.35 6.41 -25.93
CA ILE A 7 -1.68 5.43 -25.08
C ILE A 7 -0.27 5.22 -25.61
N PHE A 8 0.73 5.53 -24.77
CA PHE A 8 2.12 5.18 -25.04
C PHE A 8 2.37 3.74 -24.62
N VAL A 9 2.71 2.89 -25.55
CA VAL A 9 3.05 1.48 -25.32
C VAL A 9 4.56 1.33 -25.44
N TYR A 10 5.18 0.81 -24.39
CA TYR A 10 6.62 0.58 -24.35
C TYR A 10 6.90 -0.84 -23.83
N ASP A 11 7.44 -1.65 -24.71
CA ASP A 11 7.91 -2.99 -24.38
C ASP A 11 9.36 -2.92 -23.87
N HIS A 12 9.60 -3.50 -22.71
CA HIS A 12 10.92 -3.56 -22.09
C HIS A 12 11.15 -4.95 -21.46
N GLU A 13 12.34 -5.50 -21.70
CA GLU A 13 12.72 -6.80 -21.11
C GLU A 13 12.91 -6.70 -19.59
N LYS A 14 13.45 -5.57 -19.13
CA LYS A 14 13.69 -5.29 -17.72
C LYS A 14 13.37 -3.83 -17.40
N PHE A 15 12.62 -3.63 -16.31
CA PHE A 15 12.36 -2.30 -15.79
C PHE A 15 13.65 -1.59 -15.40
N THR A 16 13.87 -0.39 -15.92
CA THR A 16 14.96 0.51 -15.59
C THR A 16 14.41 1.91 -15.37
N PRO A 17 14.52 2.47 -14.14
CA PRO A 17 13.96 3.79 -13.81
C PRO A 17 14.46 4.90 -14.75
N ALA A 18 15.76 4.94 -15.01
CA ALA A 18 16.40 5.89 -15.90
C ALA A 18 15.84 5.85 -17.33
N ASP A 19 15.44 4.67 -17.83
CA ASP A 19 14.88 4.56 -19.15
C ASP A 19 13.45 5.10 -19.23
N ILE A 20 12.61 4.79 -18.24
CA ILE A 20 11.26 5.36 -18.16
C ILE A 20 11.33 6.89 -18.10
N LEU A 21 12.20 7.46 -17.26
CA LEU A 21 12.39 8.90 -17.16
C LEU A 21 12.80 9.54 -18.49
N ARG A 22 13.71 8.90 -19.24
CA ARG A 22 14.08 9.37 -20.58
C ARG A 22 12.90 9.31 -21.56
N LYS A 23 12.09 8.23 -21.51
CA LYS A 23 10.91 8.08 -22.38
C LYS A 23 9.85 9.14 -22.09
N ILE A 24 9.63 9.52 -20.83
CA ILE A 24 8.72 10.60 -20.47
C ILE A 24 9.09 11.88 -21.21
N GLY A 25 10.34 12.31 -21.15
CA GLY A 25 10.81 13.50 -21.86
C GLY A 25 10.79 13.35 -23.39
N GLN A 26 11.33 12.23 -23.89
CA GLN A 26 11.45 11.96 -25.34
C GLN A 26 10.10 11.99 -26.04
N TYR A 27 9.07 11.41 -25.44
CA TYR A 27 7.73 11.29 -26.03
C TYR A 27 6.73 12.29 -25.46
N ARG A 28 7.19 13.21 -24.60
CA ARG A 28 6.36 14.24 -23.96
C ARG A 28 5.11 13.65 -23.30
N ILE A 29 5.32 12.63 -22.51
CA ILE A 29 4.25 11.93 -21.80
C ILE A 29 3.66 12.89 -20.76
N THR A 30 2.35 13.05 -20.76
CA THR A 30 1.63 13.96 -19.87
C THR A 30 1.09 13.28 -18.61
N SER A 31 0.85 11.97 -18.67
CA SER A 31 0.27 11.20 -17.58
C SER A 31 1.02 9.90 -17.36
N LEU A 32 1.32 9.60 -16.08
CA LEU A 32 1.94 8.34 -15.67
C LEU A 32 1.07 7.64 -14.64
N CYS A 33 0.68 6.39 -14.92
CA CYS A 33 0.06 5.50 -13.95
C CYS A 33 1.03 4.37 -13.61
N ALA A 34 1.43 4.26 -12.36
CA ALA A 34 2.36 3.22 -11.92
C ALA A 34 2.11 2.86 -10.43
N PRO A 35 2.46 1.64 -9.99
CA PRO A 35 2.39 1.30 -8.57
C PRO A 35 3.42 2.10 -7.75
N PRO A 36 3.18 2.25 -6.43
CA PRO A 36 4.10 2.96 -5.52
C PRO A 36 5.54 2.48 -5.59
N THR A 37 5.76 1.19 -5.82
CA THR A 37 7.09 0.60 -5.99
C THR A 37 7.86 1.27 -7.14
N ILE A 38 7.22 1.57 -8.25
CA ILE A 38 7.86 2.26 -9.38
C ILE A 38 8.26 3.67 -8.99
N TYR A 39 7.38 4.44 -8.33
CA TYR A 39 7.71 5.79 -7.86
C TYR A 39 8.87 5.78 -6.85
N ARG A 40 8.98 4.76 -5.98
CA ARG A 40 10.13 4.58 -5.08
C ARG A 40 11.45 4.43 -5.85
N PHE A 41 11.44 3.77 -6.99
CA PHE A 41 12.64 3.68 -7.83
C PHE A 41 12.92 4.99 -8.57
N LEU A 42 11.89 5.64 -9.12
CA LEU A 42 12.06 6.90 -9.84
C LEU A 42 12.67 7.99 -8.97
N ILE A 43 12.22 8.17 -7.72
CA ILE A 43 12.75 9.21 -6.81
C ILE A 43 14.17 8.96 -6.31
N ARG A 44 14.75 7.77 -6.56
CA ARG A 44 16.17 7.47 -6.26
C ARG A 44 17.12 7.91 -7.37
N GLU A 45 16.58 8.17 -8.56
CA GLU A 45 17.35 8.74 -9.67
C GLU A 45 17.56 10.24 -9.45
N ASP A 46 18.60 10.78 -10.08
CA ASP A 46 18.79 12.22 -10.15
C ASP A 46 17.86 12.80 -11.22
N LEU A 47 16.64 13.18 -10.78
CA LEU A 47 15.57 13.66 -11.68
C LEU A 47 15.95 14.94 -12.44
N SER A 48 16.94 15.72 -11.96
CA SER A 48 17.40 16.92 -12.65
C SER A 48 18.05 16.64 -14.04
N LYS A 49 18.39 15.38 -14.29
CA LYS A 49 18.97 14.93 -15.58
C LYS A 49 17.93 14.61 -16.64
N TYR A 50 16.65 14.69 -16.32
CA TYR A 50 15.56 14.29 -17.22
C TYR A 50 14.58 15.43 -17.44
N ASP A 51 14.09 15.56 -18.67
CA ASP A 51 13.02 16.51 -18.96
C ASP A 51 11.67 15.90 -18.61
N LEU A 52 11.13 16.32 -17.48
CA LEU A 52 9.82 15.91 -16.97
C LEU A 52 8.77 17.03 -17.12
N SER A 53 9.07 18.09 -17.86
CA SER A 53 8.23 19.28 -18.00
C SER A 53 6.87 19.01 -18.65
N SER A 54 6.73 17.90 -19.38
CA SER A 54 5.47 17.47 -19.97
C SER A 54 4.53 16.74 -19.00
N LEU A 55 5.05 16.29 -17.84
CA LEU A 55 4.29 15.47 -16.91
C LEU A 55 3.35 16.35 -16.09
N GLU A 56 2.04 16.13 -16.26
CA GLU A 56 0.98 16.95 -15.64
C GLU A 56 0.20 16.19 -14.58
N TYR A 57 0.04 14.87 -14.74
CA TYR A 57 -0.83 14.06 -13.90
C TYR A 57 -0.24 12.69 -13.64
N CYS A 58 -0.09 12.35 -12.37
CA CYS A 58 0.42 11.06 -11.96
C CYS A 58 -0.56 10.35 -11.04
N THR A 59 -0.79 9.06 -11.31
CA THR A 59 -1.65 8.20 -10.49
C THR A 59 -0.90 6.98 -10.01
N THR A 60 -1.31 6.51 -8.85
CA THR A 60 -0.78 5.30 -8.25
C THR A 60 -1.88 4.43 -7.66
N ALA A 61 -1.73 3.13 -7.78
CA ALA A 61 -2.65 2.14 -7.22
C ALA A 61 -1.97 0.77 -7.09
N GLY A 62 -2.68 -0.18 -6.46
CA GLY A 62 -2.27 -1.58 -6.36
C GLY A 62 -1.46 -1.91 -5.10
N GLU A 63 -0.85 -0.92 -4.48
CA GLU A 63 -0.21 -0.95 -3.17
C GLU A 63 -0.54 0.37 -2.47
N ALA A 64 -0.44 0.43 -1.14
CA ALA A 64 -0.60 1.69 -0.43
C ALA A 64 0.62 2.60 -0.63
N LEU A 65 0.39 3.88 -0.88
CA LEU A 65 1.43 4.87 -1.09
C LEU A 65 1.98 5.37 0.24
N ASN A 66 3.29 5.25 0.44
CA ASN A 66 3.97 5.89 1.56
C ASN A 66 4.00 7.41 1.38
N GLY A 67 3.59 8.17 2.41
CA GLY A 67 3.58 9.63 2.38
C GLY A 67 4.95 10.25 2.04
N ALA A 68 6.04 9.67 2.51
CA ALA A 68 7.39 10.15 2.20
C ALA A 68 7.74 10.03 0.70
N VAL A 69 7.21 9.02 0.01
CA VAL A 69 7.35 8.86 -1.45
C VAL A 69 6.58 9.96 -2.16
N TYR A 70 5.35 10.23 -1.72
CA TYR A 70 4.54 11.33 -2.24
C TYR A 70 5.27 12.69 -2.10
N ASP A 71 5.71 13.02 -0.88
CA ASP A 71 6.37 14.29 -0.59
C ASP A 71 7.66 14.48 -1.40
N THR A 72 8.44 13.41 -1.51
CA THR A 72 9.69 13.44 -2.28
C THR A 72 9.40 13.61 -3.76
N PHE A 73 8.47 12.87 -4.33
CA PHE A 73 8.11 12.98 -5.74
C PHE A 73 7.55 14.38 -6.07
N LYS A 74 6.60 14.88 -5.27
CA LYS A 74 6.04 16.23 -5.43
C LYS A 74 7.11 17.32 -5.34
N ARG A 75 8.03 17.21 -4.37
CA ARG A 75 9.15 18.17 -4.21
C ARG A 75 10.10 18.17 -5.41
N LEU A 76 10.37 17.00 -6.00
CA LEU A 76 11.33 16.86 -7.11
C LEU A 76 10.72 17.20 -8.47
N THR A 77 9.43 16.97 -8.67
CA THR A 77 8.77 17.13 -9.97
C THR A 77 7.74 18.25 -10.02
N GLY A 78 7.24 18.70 -8.87
CA GLY A 78 6.09 19.61 -8.77
C GLY A 78 4.74 18.91 -8.99
N VAL A 79 4.72 17.64 -9.41
CA VAL A 79 3.51 16.89 -9.76
C VAL A 79 2.98 16.11 -8.55
N ARG A 80 1.66 16.13 -8.35
CA ARG A 80 0.99 15.37 -7.29
C ARG A 80 0.79 13.91 -7.72
N LEU A 81 0.90 12.99 -6.75
CA LEU A 81 0.50 11.60 -6.93
C LEU A 81 -0.95 11.42 -6.44
N MET A 82 -1.83 11.02 -7.34
CA MET A 82 -3.23 10.79 -7.03
C MET A 82 -3.40 9.29 -6.76
N GLU A 83 -3.65 8.95 -5.49
CA GLU A 83 -3.79 7.56 -5.08
C GLU A 83 -5.19 7.04 -5.34
N GLY A 84 -5.28 5.78 -5.74
CA GLY A 84 -6.53 5.06 -5.89
C GLY A 84 -6.42 3.64 -5.35
N PHE A 85 -7.47 3.21 -4.67
CA PHE A 85 -7.63 1.86 -4.14
C PHE A 85 -8.75 1.13 -4.87
N GLY A 86 -8.51 -0.14 -5.12
CA GLY A 86 -9.47 -1.06 -5.70
C GLY A 86 -8.87 -2.44 -5.84
N GLN A 87 -9.68 -3.37 -6.30
CA GLN A 87 -9.32 -4.76 -6.52
C GLN A 87 -9.71 -5.17 -7.94
N THR A 88 -9.24 -6.33 -8.40
CA THR A 88 -9.71 -6.91 -9.67
C THR A 88 -11.23 -7.10 -9.65
N GLU A 89 -11.76 -7.37 -8.50
CA GLU A 89 -13.19 -7.59 -8.22
C GLU A 89 -14.02 -6.30 -8.28
N THR A 90 -13.43 -5.13 -8.14
CA THR A 90 -14.18 -3.89 -7.88
C THR A 90 -13.89 -2.73 -8.82
N THR A 91 -12.81 -2.71 -9.55
CA THR A 91 -12.27 -1.47 -10.15
C THR A 91 -11.85 -0.45 -9.07
N LEU A 92 -11.95 0.87 -9.34
CA LEU A 92 -11.55 1.93 -8.42
C LEU A 92 -12.65 2.23 -7.40
N THR A 93 -12.47 1.84 -6.15
CA THR A 93 -13.46 2.03 -5.07
C THR A 93 -13.22 3.27 -4.23
N LEU A 94 -11.96 3.58 -3.93
CA LEU A 94 -11.54 4.80 -3.24
C LEU A 94 -10.53 5.52 -4.11
N ALA A 95 -10.55 6.85 -4.14
CA ALA A 95 -9.58 7.63 -4.89
C ALA A 95 -9.41 9.05 -4.36
N THR A 96 -8.24 9.61 -4.62
CA THR A 96 -8.04 11.06 -4.66
C THR A 96 -8.39 11.53 -6.07
N PHE A 97 -9.52 12.18 -6.23
CA PHE A 97 -9.99 12.65 -7.53
C PHE A 97 -9.25 13.90 -8.02
N PRO A 98 -9.23 14.22 -9.34
CA PRO A 98 -8.44 15.32 -9.89
C PRO A 98 -8.70 16.69 -9.28
N TRP A 99 -9.91 16.92 -8.77
CA TRP A 99 -10.33 18.17 -8.13
C TRP A 99 -10.04 18.24 -6.63
N MET A 100 -9.45 17.21 -6.06
CA MET A 100 -9.16 17.10 -4.63
C MET A 100 -7.69 17.41 -4.34
N GLU A 101 -7.40 17.86 -3.12
CA GLU A 101 -6.04 17.90 -2.61
C GLU A 101 -5.70 16.57 -1.94
N PRO A 102 -4.62 15.88 -2.36
CA PRO A 102 -4.21 14.63 -1.74
C PRO A 102 -3.83 14.81 -0.26
N LYS A 103 -4.24 13.86 0.59
CA LYS A 103 -3.65 13.66 1.91
C LYS A 103 -2.62 12.55 1.78
N PRO A 104 -1.29 12.82 1.89
CA PRO A 104 -0.24 11.83 1.65
C PRO A 104 -0.38 10.58 2.53
N GLY A 105 -0.45 9.40 1.91
CA GLY A 105 -0.68 8.12 2.59
C GLY A 105 -2.15 7.71 2.74
N SER A 106 -3.08 8.55 2.29
CA SER A 106 -4.51 8.21 2.23
C SER A 106 -4.89 7.66 0.86
N MET A 107 -5.77 6.67 0.83
CA MET A 107 -6.37 6.13 -0.40
C MET A 107 -7.39 7.07 -1.05
N GLY A 108 -7.67 8.23 -0.46
CA GLY A 108 -8.72 9.15 -0.90
C GLY A 108 -10.09 8.86 -0.29
N VAL A 109 -11.14 9.23 -1.01
CA VAL A 109 -12.53 9.13 -0.58
C VAL A 109 -13.31 8.12 -1.43
N PRO A 110 -14.50 7.67 -0.98
CA PRO A 110 -15.34 6.75 -1.74
C PRO A 110 -15.67 7.26 -3.15
N ASN A 111 -15.51 6.38 -4.14
CA ASN A 111 -16.05 6.62 -5.48
C ASN A 111 -17.59 6.59 -5.40
N PRO A 112 -18.28 7.63 -5.88
CA PRO A 112 -19.74 7.73 -5.81
C PRO A 112 -20.51 6.57 -6.46
N GLN A 113 -19.83 5.73 -7.25
CA GLN A 113 -20.40 4.54 -7.87
C GLN A 113 -20.67 3.42 -6.85
N TYR A 114 -19.99 3.45 -5.69
CA TYR A 114 -20.07 2.41 -4.67
C TYR A 114 -20.62 2.95 -3.36
N ASP A 115 -21.45 2.17 -2.69
CA ASP A 115 -21.86 2.41 -1.30
C ASP A 115 -20.84 1.73 -0.37
N ILE A 116 -19.79 2.50 -0.02
CA ILE A 116 -18.66 2.03 0.78
C ILE A 116 -18.91 2.27 2.26
N ASP A 117 -18.64 1.25 3.07
CA ASP A 117 -18.67 1.34 4.52
C ASP A 117 -17.44 0.67 5.14
N LEU A 118 -17.20 0.91 6.41
CA LEU A 118 -16.21 0.22 7.25
C LEU A 118 -16.95 -0.57 8.30
N LEU A 119 -16.84 -1.90 8.27
CA LEU A 119 -17.46 -2.75 9.28
C LEU A 119 -16.44 -3.21 10.33
N THR A 120 -16.77 -2.96 11.59
CA THR A 120 -16.03 -3.48 12.74
C THR A 120 -16.23 -4.99 12.89
N PRO A 121 -15.41 -5.70 13.69
CA PRO A 121 -15.54 -7.15 13.88
C PRO A 121 -16.89 -7.61 14.43
N ASP A 122 -17.63 -6.73 15.11
CA ASP A 122 -18.99 -6.96 15.61
C ASP A 122 -20.09 -6.62 14.59
N GLY A 123 -19.71 -6.23 13.36
CA GLY A 123 -20.62 -6.03 12.24
C GLY A 123 -21.32 -4.67 12.18
N ARG A 124 -20.99 -3.72 13.07
CA ARG A 124 -21.50 -2.35 12.98
C ARG A 124 -20.62 -1.48 12.08
N SER A 125 -21.16 -0.37 11.60
CA SER A 125 -20.36 0.66 10.93
C SER A 125 -19.35 1.27 11.91
N ALA A 126 -18.10 1.42 11.46
CA ALA A 126 -17.04 2.04 12.24
C ALA A 126 -17.23 3.57 12.31
N GLU A 127 -16.90 4.15 13.46
CA GLU A 127 -16.83 5.60 13.65
C GLU A 127 -15.56 6.16 13.01
N ASP A 128 -15.47 7.51 12.88
CA ASP A 128 -14.25 8.14 12.38
C ASP A 128 -13.08 7.88 13.35
N GLY A 129 -11.92 7.50 12.80
CA GLY A 129 -10.76 7.05 13.55
C GLY A 129 -10.79 5.58 13.97
N GLU A 130 -11.92 4.90 13.83
CA GLU A 130 -12.04 3.48 14.17
C GLU A 130 -11.69 2.59 12.98
N GLN A 131 -11.01 1.47 13.22
CA GLN A 131 -10.66 0.50 12.20
C GLN A 131 -11.83 -0.42 11.87
N GLY A 132 -12.11 -0.57 10.58
CA GLY A 132 -13.10 -1.51 10.04
C GLY A 132 -12.62 -2.14 8.75
N GLN A 133 -13.25 -3.24 8.37
CA GLN A 133 -13.07 -3.84 7.07
C GLN A 133 -13.81 -3.02 6.03
N ILE A 134 -13.15 -2.69 4.92
CA ILE A 134 -13.76 -2.00 3.79
C ILE A 134 -14.77 -2.97 3.16
N VAL A 135 -16.01 -2.52 3.06
CA VAL A 135 -17.08 -3.28 2.45
C VAL A 135 -17.84 -2.45 1.41
N ILE A 136 -18.49 -3.14 0.47
CA ILE A 136 -19.39 -2.53 -0.49
C ILE A 136 -20.80 -3.05 -0.19
N ARG A 137 -21.73 -2.16 0.15
CA ARG A 137 -23.13 -2.51 0.35
C ARG A 137 -23.80 -2.72 -1.01
N THR A 138 -24.49 -3.82 -1.14
CA THR A 138 -25.17 -4.24 -2.38
C THR A 138 -26.65 -4.52 -2.21
N ASP A 139 -27.20 -4.26 -1.04
CA ASP A 139 -28.62 -4.42 -0.70
C ASP A 139 -29.55 -3.53 -1.55
N ARG A 140 -29.04 -2.36 -2.01
CA ARG A 140 -29.75 -1.45 -2.92
C ARG A 140 -29.52 -1.76 -4.40
N GLY A 141 -28.77 -2.78 -4.71
CA GLY A 141 -28.40 -3.22 -6.04
C GLY A 141 -26.89 -3.35 -6.24
N LYS A 142 -26.51 -4.23 -7.15
CA LYS A 142 -25.12 -4.45 -7.51
C LYS A 142 -24.57 -3.25 -8.29
N PRO A 143 -23.51 -2.56 -7.82
CA PRO A 143 -22.92 -1.47 -8.57
C PRO A 143 -22.24 -1.96 -9.84
N LEU A 144 -22.17 -1.09 -10.86
CA LEU A 144 -21.35 -1.33 -12.04
C LEU A 144 -19.88 -1.41 -11.62
N GLY A 145 -19.12 -2.31 -12.26
CA GLY A 145 -17.69 -2.48 -11.94
C GLY A 145 -17.42 -3.48 -10.81
N LEU A 146 -18.44 -3.92 -10.05
CA LEU A 146 -18.27 -5.05 -9.14
C LEU A 146 -18.35 -6.36 -9.94
N PHE A 147 -17.37 -7.25 -9.75
CA PHE A 147 -17.24 -8.51 -10.48
C PHE A 147 -18.50 -9.39 -10.34
N LYS A 148 -18.68 -10.33 -11.25
CA LYS A 148 -19.85 -11.20 -11.22
C LYS A 148 -19.69 -12.34 -10.20
N GLU A 149 -18.60 -13.06 -10.29
CA GLU A 149 -18.33 -14.26 -9.50
C GLU A 149 -16.86 -14.69 -9.64
N TYR A 150 -16.38 -15.52 -8.73
CA TYR A 150 -15.16 -16.29 -8.93
C TYR A 150 -15.47 -17.52 -9.77
N TYR A 151 -14.67 -17.73 -10.82
CA TYR A 151 -14.88 -18.84 -11.74
C TYR A 151 -14.76 -20.20 -11.02
N LEU A 152 -15.82 -20.99 -11.07
CA LEU A 152 -15.93 -22.32 -10.46
C LEU A 152 -15.55 -22.37 -8.97
N ASN A 153 -15.83 -21.30 -8.20
CA ASN A 153 -15.51 -21.23 -6.78
C ASN A 153 -16.63 -20.58 -5.96
N ASP A 154 -17.76 -21.26 -5.85
CA ASP A 154 -18.95 -20.78 -5.12
C ASP A 154 -18.66 -20.63 -3.61
N GLY A 155 -17.79 -21.49 -3.04
CA GLY A 155 -17.39 -21.37 -1.63
C GLY A 155 -16.76 -20.01 -1.33
N MET A 156 -15.80 -19.60 -2.13
CA MET A 156 -15.15 -18.30 -1.99
C MET A 156 -16.13 -17.14 -2.23
N MET A 157 -17.11 -17.30 -3.11
CA MET A 157 -18.15 -16.29 -3.30
C MET A 157 -18.95 -16.07 -2.03
N HIS A 158 -19.38 -17.14 -1.35
CA HIS A 158 -20.12 -17.06 -0.09
C HIS A 158 -19.30 -16.45 1.06
N GLU A 159 -17.97 -16.65 1.05
CA GLU A 159 -17.08 -16.06 2.05
C GLU A 159 -16.95 -14.54 1.90
N VAL A 160 -16.91 -14.04 0.64
CA VAL A 160 -16.65 -12.62 0.38
C VAL A 160 -17.91 -11.81 0.09
N TRP A 161 -19.01 -12.46 -0.24
CA TRP A 161 -20.24 -11.76 -0.60
C TRP A 161 -21.47 -12.46 -0.04
N HIS A 162 -21.96 -11.92 1.06
CA HIS A 162 -23.14 -12.44 1.77
C HIS A 162 -23.91 -11.31 2.45
N ASP A 163 -25.17 -11.52 2.82
CA ASP A 163 -26.03 -10.58 3.52
C ASP A 163 -26.12 -9.19 2.87
N GLY A 164 -26.06 -9.14 1.53
CA GLY A 164 -26.09 -7.87 0.77
C GLY A 164 -24.80 -7.04 0.87
N VAL A 165 -23.69 -7.64 1.30
CA VAL A 165 -22.41 -6.98 1.50
C VAL A 165 -21.29 -7.74 0.82
N TYR A 166 -20.46 -7.04 0.06
CA TYR A 166 -19.19 -7.56 -0.43
C TYR A 166 -18.06 -7.13 0.49
N TYR A 167 -17.30 -8.08 1.00
CA TYR A 167 -16.15 -7.90 1.90
C TYR A 167 -14.85 -7.90 1.11
N THR A 168 -14.13 -6.78 1.09
CA THR A 168 -12.88 -6.66 0.33
C THR A 168 -11.73 -7.45 0.94
N GLY A 169 -11.80 -7.79 2.23
CA GLY A 169 -10.69 -8.35 2.99
C GLY A 169 -9.60 -7.32 3.35
N ASP A 170 -9.80 -6.05 3.05
CA ASP A 170 -8.90 -4.95 3.41
C ASP A 170 -9.45 -4.15 4.59
N VAL A 171 -8.59 -3.75 5.51
CA VAL A 171 -8.91 -2.97 6.71
C VAL A 171 -8.41 -1.55 6.54
N ALA A 172 -9.25 -0.60 6.91
CA ALA A 172 -8.93 0.83 6.89
C ALA A 172 -9.56 1.53 8.11
N TRP A 173 -9.25 2.79 8.28
CA TRP A 173 -10.00 3.74 9.10
C TRP A 173 -10.29 5.00 8.28
N ARG A 174 -11.28 5.76 8.69
CA ARG A 174 -11.70 7.00 8.00
C ARG A 174 -11.46 8.19 8.93
N ASP A 175 -10.92 9.28 8.37
CA ASP A 175 -10.80 10.53 9.11
C ASP A 175 -12.09 11.38 9.02
N GLU A 176 -12.13 12.47 9.79
CA GLU A 176 -13.26 13.43 9.86
C GLU A 176 -13.59 14.13 8.53
N ASP A 177 -12.63 14.17 7.60
CA ASP A 177 -12.82 14.71 6.24
C ASP A 177 -13.26 13.63 5.24
N GLY A 178 -13.46 12.39 5.69
CA GLY A 178 -13.92 11.27 4.88
C GLY A 178 -12.84 10.58 4.06
N TYR A 179 -11.55 10.86 4.31
CA TYR A 179 -10.44 10.15 3.68
C TYR A 179 -10.18 8.82 4.37
N PHE A 180 -9.91 7.79 3.58
CA PHE A 180 -9.64 6.43 4.05
C PHE A 180 -8.15 6.16 4.11
N TRP A 181 -7.72 5.52 5.19
CA TRP A 181 -6.32 5.21 5.50
C TRP A 181 -6.14 3.70 5.61
N PHE A 182 -5.28 3.15 4.78
CA PHE A 182 -5.03 1.72 4.72
C PHE A 182 -4.31 1.21 5.98
N VAL A 183 -4.81 0.12 6.56
CA VAL A 183 -4.21 -0.56 7.72
C VAL A 183 -3.49 -1.83 7.26
N GLY A 184 -4.15 -2.65 6.47
CA GLY A 184 -3.63 -3.92 5.98
C GLY A 184 -4.73 -4.86 5.51
N ARG A 185 -4.36 -6.04 5.08
CA ARG A 185 -5.31 -7.15 4.89
C ARG A 185 -5.86 -7.58 6.25
N ALA A 186 -7.10 -8.02 6.29
CA ALA A 186 -7.74 -8.49 7.53
C ALA A 186 -6.99 -9.69 8.16
N ASP A 187 -6.41 -10.55 7.31
CA ASP A 187 -5.58 -11.70 7.66
C ASP A 187 -4.12 -11.35 7.99
N ASP A 188 -3.67 -10.13 7.65
CA ASP A 188 -2.32 -9.63 7.95
C ASP A 188 -2.27 -8.73 9.18
N VAL A 189 -3.41 -8.24 9.70
CA VAL A 189 -3.47 -7.39 10.90
C VAL A 189 -2.95 -8.17 12.11
N ILE A 190 -1.91 -7.64 12.75
CA ILE A 190 -1.22 -8.27 13.88
C ILE A 190 -1.98 -7.98 15.17
N LYS A 191 -2.33 -9.03 15.91
CA LYS A 191 -3.03 -8.94 17.19
C LYS A 191 -2.03 -9.12 18.32
N SER A 192 -1.51 -8.02 18.88
CA SER A 192 -0.48 -8.02 19.91
C SER A 192 -0.98 -7.36 21.19
N SER A 193 -1.04 -8.10 22.30
CA SER A 193 -1.47 -7.58 23.61
C SER A 193 -2.81 -6.81 23.56
N GLY A 194 -3.77 -7.27 22.75
CA GLY A 194 -5.08 -6.62 22.57
C GLY A 194 -5.09 -5.48 21.53
N TYR A 195 -3.95 -5.03 21.04
CA TYR A 195 -3.86 -4.04 19.97
C TYR A 195 -3.96 -4.69 18.60
N ARG A 196 -4.54 -3.95 17.64
CA ARG A 196 -4.58 -4.30 16.21
C ARG A 196 -3.56 -3.42 15.49
N ILE A 197 -2.47 -4.02 15.05
CA ILE A 197 -1.35 -3.32 14.42
C ILE A 197 -1.39 -3.59 12.92
N GLY A 198 -1.52 -2.53 12.12
CA GLY A 198 -1.46 -2.61 10.68
C GLY A 198 -0.02 -2.78 10.20
N PRO A 199 0.29 -3.79 9.38
CA PRO A 199 1.62 -3.96 8.82
C PRO A 199 2.10 -2.73 8.07
N PHE A 200 1.24 -2.11 7.27
CA PHE A 200 1.59 -0.97 6.42
C PHE A 200 2.10 0.25 7.20
N GLU A 201 1.52 0.55 8.36
CA GLU A 201 1.95 1.68 9.19
C GLU A 201 3.40 1.50 9.68
N VAL A 202 3.74 0.28 10.11
CA VAL A 202 5.10 -0.04 10.57
C VAL A 202 6.08 -0.06 9.40
N GLU A 203 5.69 -0.61 8.24
CA GLU A 203 6.47 -0.55 7.01
C GLU A 203 6.73 0.90 6.60
N SER A 204 5.70 1.74 6.64
CA SER A 204 5.82 3.16 6.31
C SER A 204 6.80 3.88 7.22
N ALA A 205 6.78 3.62 8.51
CA ALA A 205 7.73 4.18 9.46
C ALA A 205 9.17 3.71 9.16
N LEU A 206 9.38 2.40 8.99
CA LEU A 206 10.71 1.84 8.67
C LEU A 206 11.28 2.38 7.36
N MET A 207 10.42 2.56 6.34
CA MET A 207 10.84 3.07 5.03
C MET A 207 11.31 4.53 5.04
N THR A 208 11.05 5.29 6.11
CA THR A 208 11.63 6.64 6.28
C THR A 208 13.07 6.61 6.78
N HIS A 209 13.55 5.46 7.27
CA HIS A 209 14.93 5.30 7.73
C HIS A 209 15.89 5.08 6.55
N PRO A 210 17.02 5.81 6.46
CA PRO A 210 17.92 5.77 5.30
C PRO A 210 18.57 4.39 5.05
N ALA A 211 18.63 3.53 6.05
CA ALA A 211 19.17 2.18 5.91
C ALA A 211 18.21 1.21 5.21
N VAL A 212 16.90 1.50 5.20
CA VAL A 212 15.86 0.58 4.72
C VAL A 212 15.58 0.84 3.23
N VAL A 213 15.78 -0.19 2.42
CA VAL A 213 15.43 -0.17 0.99
C VAL A 213 14.01 -0.66 0.79
N GLU A 214 13.68 -1.76 1.44
CA GLU A 214 12.36 -2.39 1.41
C GLU A 214 12.18 -3.21 2.68
N CYS A 215 10.95 -3.36 3.15
CA CYS A 215 10.65 -4.21 4.30
C CYS A 215 9.27 -4.84 4.17
N ALA A 216 9.09 -5.92 4.90
CA ALA A 216 7.81 -6.58 5.12
C ALA A 216 7.56 -6.75 6.60
N ILE A 217 6.35 -6.49 7.03
CA ILE A 217 5.92 -6.67 8.42
C ILE A 217 4.97 -7.84 8.49
N THR A 218 5.24 -8.76 9.43
CA THR A 218 4.42 -9.93 9.73
C THR A 218 4.22 -10.08 11.23
N GLY A 219 3.16 -10.80 11.63
CA GLY A 219 2.95 -11.22 13.00
C GLY A 219 3.55 -12.59 13.22
N VAL A 220 4.36 -12.75 14.27
CA VAL A 220 4.91 -14.04 14.71
C VAL A 220 4.24 -14.43 16.04
N PRO A 221 3.87 -15.70 16.25
CA PRO A 221 3.29 -16.16 17.50
C PRO A 221 4.16 -15.81 18.72
N ASP A 222 3.52 -15.40 19.82
CA ASP A 222 4.16 -15.09 21.11
C ASP A 222 3.26 -15.56 22.24
N GLU A 223 3.81 -16.32 23.19
CA GLU A 223 3.04 -16.93 24.28
C GLU A 223 2.33 -15.93 25.19
N ILE A 224 2.89 -14.74 25.37
CA ILE A 224 2.37 -13.73 26.28
C ILE A 224 1.46 -12.74 25.56
N ARG A 225 1.81 -12.37 24.32
CA ARG A 225 1.16 -11.29 23.56
C ARG A 225 0.21 -11.76 22.48
N GLY A 226 0.11 -13.08 22.26
CA GLY A 226 -0.57 -13.68 21.11
C GLY A 226 0.30 -13.58 19.87
N GLN A 227 0.67 -12.39 19.45
CA GLN A 227 1.64 -12.15 18.36
C GLN A 227 2.58 -11.00 18.73
N VAL A 228 3.77 -11.00 18.12
CA VAL A 228 4.70 -9.87 18.09
C VAL A 228 4.97 -9.44 16.66
N VAL A 229 5.30 -8.17 16.49
CA VAL A 229 5.65 -7.60 15.19
C VAL A 229 7.06 -8.05 14.81
N LYS A 230 7.19 -8.67 13.64
CA LYS A 230 8.46 -9.00 12.96
C LYS A 230 8.62 -8.11 11.74
N ALA A 231 9.83 -7.59 11.54
CA ALA A 231 10.24 -6.88 10.33
C ALA A 231 11.31 -7.67 9.59
N THR A 232 11.05 -8.01 8.33
CA THR A 232 12.03 -8.58 7.40
C THR A 232 12.48 -7.46 6.47
N ILE A 233 13.78 -7.11 6.49
CA ILE A 233 14.30 -5.85 5.94
C ILE A 233 15.42 -6.09 4.94
N ILE A 234 15.34 -5.44 3.79
CA ILE A 234 16.45 -5.29 2.84
C ILE A 234 17.18 -3.97 3.15
N LEU A 235 18.46 -4.08 3.45
CA LEU A 235 19.32 -2.93 3.72
C LEU A 235 19.92 -2.36 2.43
N GLY A 236 20.11 -1.02 2.42
CA GLY A 236 20.93 -0.37 1.42
C GLY A 236 22.41 -0.79 1.53
N ASP A 237 23.11 -0.88 0.41
CA ASP A 237 24.48 -1.40 0.35
C ASP A 237 25.43 -0.76 1.37
N LYS A 238 25.30 0.55 1.61
CA LYS A 238 26.10 1.28 2.61
C LYS A 238 25.88 0.81 4.05
N TYR A 239 24.71 0.22 4.33
CA TYR A 239 24.30 -0.19 5.67
C TYR A 239 24.42 -1.70 5.91
N ARG A 240 24.62 -2.51 4.86
CA ARG A 240 24.85 -3.96 5.00
C ARG A 240 25.97 -4.32 5.99
N PRO A 241 27.14 -3.61 6.00
CA PRO A 241 28.20 -3.89 6.99
C PRO A 241 27.79 -3.58 8.44
N ARG A 242 26.70 -2.82 8.66
CA ARG A 242 26.16 -2.48 9.98
C ARG A 242 25.04 -3.43 10.41
N ALA A 243 24.71 -4.47 9.62
CA ALA A 243 23.69 -5.45 9.95
C ALA A 243 24.03 -6.15 11.28
N GLY A 244 23.32 -5.81 12.35
CA GLY A 244 23.57 -6.33 13.70
C GLY A 244 22.71 -5.64 14.75
N GLU A 245 22.95 -5.95 16.02
CA GLU A 245 22.11 -5.50 17.14
C GLU A 245 22.01 -3.97 17.28
N GLU A 246 23.08 -3.25 16.96
CA GLU A 246 23.07 -1.78 17.03
C GLU A 246 22.05 -1.19 16.03
N LEU A 247 22.10 -1.63 14.79
CA LEU A 247 21.15 -1.19 13.76
C LEU A 247 19.72 -1.66 14.06
N ILE A 248 19.56 -2.85 14.63
CA ILE A 248 18.24 -3.33 15.09
C ILE A 248 17.65 -2.37 16.11
N ARG A 249 18.39 -1.97 17.14
CA ARG A 249 17.95 -1.00 18.15
C ARG A 249 17.62 0.38 17.54
N GLU A 250 18.48 0.87 16.65
CA GLU A 250 18.26 2.12 15.91
C GLU A 250 16.93 2.11 15.14
N LEU A 251 16.62 1.02 14.42
CA LEU A 251 15.40 0.85 13.66
C LEU A 251 14.17 0.71 14.59
N GLN A 252 14.30 -0.03 15.68
CA GLN A 252 13.23 -0.15 16.69
C GLN A 252 12.89 1.21 17.32
N ASP A 253 13.88 1.98 17.69
CA ASP A 253 13.70 3.30 18.30
C ASP A 253 13.15 4.31 17.27
N HIS A 254 13.58 4.22 16.01
CA HIS A 254 13.02 5.01 14.92
C HIS A 254 11.50 4.78 14.77
N VAL A 255 11.06 3.52 14.77
CA VAL A 255 9.62 3.21 14.68
C VAL A 255 8.87 3.73 15.91
N LYS A 256 9.41 3.59 17.13
CA LYS A 256 8.78 4.12 18.36
C LYS A 256 8.63 5.64 18.36
N GLN A 257 9.51 6.36 17.66
CA GLN A 257 9.44 7.82 17.56
C GLN A 257 8.38 8.29 16.54
N ILE A 258 8.14 7.51 15.51
CA ILE A 258 7.22 7.88 14.42
C ILE A 258 5.81 7.36 14.66
N THR A 259 5.70 6.19 15.31
CA THR A 259 4.41 5.53 15.59
C THR A 259 4.17 5.40 17.08
N ALA A 260 3.05 4.77 17.47
CA ALA A 260 2.83 4.44 18.87
C ALA A 260 3.86 3.38 19.35
N PRO A 261 4.42 3.53 20.58
CA PRO A 261 5.51 2.67 21.06
C PRO A 261 5.24 1.16 21.02
N TYR A 262 3.96 0.73 21.14
CA TYR A 262 3.62 -0.69 21.08
C TYR A 262 3.72 -1.31 19.68
N LYS A 263 3.87 -0.50 18.63
CA LYS A 263 3.90 -0.94 17.22
C LYS A 263 5.30 -1.34 16.72
N TYR A 264 6.37 -1.04 17.47
CA TYR A 264 7.72 -1.33 17.02
C TYR A 264 7.96 -2.82 16.78
N PRO A 265 8.74 -3.20 15.77
CA PRO A 265 9.07 -4.60 15.53
C PRO A 265 9.98 -5.13 16.64
N ARG A 266 9.54 -6.19 17.32
CA ARG A 266 10.33 -6.86 18.36
C ARG A 266 11.39 -7.77 17.77
N ILE A 267 11.12 -8.29 16.58
CA ILE A 267 12.02 -9.12 15.80
C ILE A 267 12.35 -8.35 14.51
N ILE A 268 13.65 -8.25 14.22
CA ILE A 268 14.13 -7.69 12.95
C ILE A 268 15.09 -8.70 12.34
N GLU A 269 14.84 -9.05 11.09
CA GLU A 269 15.65 -9.91 10.26
C GLU A 269 16.13 -9.16 9.02
N PHE A 270 17.42 -9.24 8.72
CA PHE A 270 17.98 -8.67 7.50
C PHE A 270 18.13 -9.75 6.44
N VAL A 271 17.62 -9.46 5.24
CA VAL A 271 17.61 -10.39 4.10
C VAL A 271 18.12 -9.69 2.85
N ASP A 272 18.57 -10.47 1.87
CA ASP A 272 18.99 -9.96 0.57
C ASP A 272 17.81 -9.70 -0.37
N GLU A 273 16.72 -10.47 -0.22
CA GLU A 273 15.51 -10.35 -1.05
C GLU A 273 14.24 -10.68 -0.27
N LEU A 274 13.12 -10.13 -0.70
CA LEU A 274 11.78 -10.45 -0.20
C LEU A 274 11.01 -11.26 -1.25
N PRO A 275 10.22 -12.28 -0.85
CA PRO A 275 9.39 -13.04 -1.78
C PRO A 275 8.32 -12.13 -2.40
N LYS A 276 8.24 -12.13 -3.74
CA LYS A 276 7.32 -11.28 -4.50
C LYS A 276 6.45 -12.07 -5.47
N THR A 277 5.33 -11.49 -5.82
CA THR A 277 4.52 -11.92 -6.97
C THR A 277 5.18 -11.46 -8.27
N ILE A 278 4.70 -11.98 -9.40
CA ILE A 278 5.12 -11.53 -10.75
C ILE A 278 4.91 -10.01 -10.93
N SER A 279 3.89 -9.44 -10.29
CA SER A 279 3.61 -8.01 -10.30
C SER A 279 4.45 -7.18 -9.33
N GLY A 280 5.38 -7.79 -8.57
CA GLY A 280 6.29 -7.11 -7.64
C GLY A 280 5.74 -6.92 -6.22
N LYS A 281 4.53 -7.37 -5.90
CA LYS A 281 3.95 -7.27 -4.55
C LYS A 281 4.59 -8.28 -3.60
N ILE A 282 4.87 -7.86 -2.36
CA ILE A 282 5.43 -8.72 -1.31
C ILE A 282 4.42 -9.82 -0.92
N ARG A 283 4.90 -11.06 -0.85
CA ARG A 283 4.13 -12.24 -0.46
C ARG A 283 4.29 -12.51 1.04
N ARG A 284 3.59 -11.75 1.91
CA ARG A 284 3.68 -11.93 3.38
C ARG A 284 3.35 -13.33 3.84
N LYS A 285 2.43 -14.03 3.14
CA LYS A 285 2.10 -15.42 3.43
C LYS A 285 3.32 -16.37 3.28
N ALA A 286 4.21 -16.10 2.32
CA ALA A 286 5.44 -16.88 2.17
C ALA A 286 6.41 -16.61 3.35
N ILE A 287 6.56 -15.33 3.75
CA ILE A 287 7.40 -14.97 4.91
C ILE A 287 6.90 -15.65 6.19
N ARG A 288 5.58 -15.65 6.44
CA ARG A 288 5.01 -16.34 7.62
C ARG A 288 5.25 -17.85 7.61
N ALA A 289 5.14 -18.49 6.44
CA ALA A 289 5.38 -19.93 6.32
C ALA A 289 6.84 -20.32 6.62
N ASP A 290 7.79 -19.43 6.33
CA ASP A 290 9.21 -19.64 6.68
C ASP A 290 9.45 -19.48 8.19
N ASP A 291 8.64 -18.68 8.88
CA ASP A 291 8.72 -18.47 10.34
C ASP A 291 8.13 -19.65 11.16
N GLU A 292 7.26 -20.47 10.54
CA GLU A 292 6.61 -21.62 11.17
C GLU A 292 7.42 -22.92 11.03
N ASN A 293 8.48 -22.96 10.21
CA ASN A 293 9.38 -24.07 9.98
C ASN A 293 10.70 -23.93 10.74
#